data_c92a9de9784ce80a0b8b405323c5c890
#
_entry.id   c92a9de9784ce80a0b8b405323c5c890
#
_cell.length_a   1.000
_cell.length_b   1.000
_cell.length_c   1.000
_cell.angle_alpha   90.00
_cell.angle_beta   90.00
_cell.angle_gamma   90.00
#
_symmetry.space_group_name_H-M   'P 1'
#
loop_
_entity.id
_entity.type
_entity.pdbx_description
1 polymer ?
#
loop_
_entity_poly.entity_id
_entity_poly.type
_entity_poly.pdbx_seq_one_letter_code
_entity_poly.pdbx_strand_id
1 'polypeptide(L)'
;MKKYVRLNPELTLDEISPSRLLEQFGEVEANQEFQAFEVKANELLKRFGCICRLKHFTPVDIPVIFVAEEKENAAKSANNPLAAVLGAVNTTKQIPPTLTFNADNEMVQTLLQIQGDNKLFQHVVHILYVQSLLQGKYPVNSEEMELFNHSLSELMTSKMNDFINFLN
;
A
#
# COMPACT_ATOMS: atom_id res chain seq x y z
N MET A 1 18.58 14.15 -4.72
CA MET A 1 19.26 12.91 -5.13
C MET A 1 20.44 13.13 -6.10
N LYS A 2 20.29 13.87 -7.22
CA LYS A 2 21.41 14.12 -8.16
C LYS A 2 22.67 14.76 -7.56
N LYS A 3 22.58 15.43 -6.43
CA LYS A 3 23.72 16.05 -5.74
C LYS A 3 24.59 15.05 -4.96
N TYR A 4 23.99 13.92 -4.50
CA TYR A 4 24.70 12.89 -3.74
C TYR A 4 25.59 12.00 -4.63
N VAL A 5 25.14 11.73 -5.87
CA VAL A 5 25.88 10.92 -6.85
C VAL A 5 27.17 11.62 -7.31
N ARG A 6 27.20 12.97 -7.30
CA ARG A 6 28.43 13.73 -7.65
C ARG A 6 29.53 13.65 -6.59
N LEU A 7 29.17 13.34 -5.34
CA LEU A 7 30.13 13.23 -4.23
C LEU A 7 30.69 11.81 -4.05
N ASN A 8 29.98 10.81 -4.61
CA ASN A 8 30.36 9.40 -4.53
C ASN A 8 30.16 8.75 -5.89
N PRO A 9 31.15 8.86 -6.81
CA PRO A 9 31.03 8.35 -8.17
C PRO A 9 30.92 6.81 -8.27
N GLU A 10 31.21 6.09 -7.17
CA GLU A 10 31.08 4.62 -7.10
C GLU A 10 29.64 4.16 -6.71
N LEU A 11 28.76 5.10 -6.32
CA LEU A 11 27.37 4.79 -6.00
C LEU A 11 26.49 4.91 -7.25
N THR A 12 26.14 3.80 -7.84
CA THR A 12 25.07 3.74 -8.85
C THR A 12 23.74 3.72 -8.13
N LEU A 13 22.91 4.76 -8.35
CA LEU A 13 21.50 4.78 -7.91
C LEU A 13 20.68 4.20 -9.06
N ASP A 14 20.32 2.93 -8.95
CA ASP A 14 19.34 2.32 -9.84
C ASP A 14 17.93 2.71 -9.36
N GLU A 15 17.13 3.27 -10.25
CA GLU A 15 15.69 3.43 -10.03
C GLU A 15 15.06 2.04 -10.06
N ILE A 16 14.66 1.55 -8.88
CA ILE A 16 13.94 0.27 -8.79
C ILE A 16 12.50 0.52 -9.26
N SER A 17 12.11 -0.17 -10.33
CA SER A 17 10.71 -0.11 -10.77
C SER A 17 9.77 -0.70 -9.71
N PRO A 18 8.50 -0.24 -9.61
CA PRO A 18 7.51 -0.79 -8.68
C PRO A 18 7.36 -2.32 -8.76
N SER A 19 7.42 -2.87 -9.97
CA SER A 19 7.39 -4.32 -10.21
C SER A 19 8.55 -5.05 -9.54
N ARG A 20 9.78 -4.54 -9.70
CA ARG A 20 10.96 -5.14 -9.07
C ARG A 20 10.94 -5.06 -7.56
N LEU A 21 10.34 -3.99 -7.01
CA LEU A 21 10.18 -3.88 -5.56
C LEU A 21 9.29 -5.00 -5.02
N LEU A 22 8.16 -5.26 -5.68
CA LEU A 22 7.23 -6.33 -5.29
C LEU A 22 7.84 -7.74 -5.43
N GLU A 23 8.72 -7.96 -6.41
CA GLU A 23 9.43 -9.23 -6.61
C GLU A 23 10.46 -9.54 -5.53
N GLN A 24 10.95 -8.52 -4.82
CA GLN A 24 11.92 -8.68 -3.73
C GLN A 24 11.27 -9.13 -2.41
N PHE A 25 9.94 -9.07 -2.31
CA PHE A 25 9.22 -9.47 -1.12
C PHE A 25 9.11 -10.98 -1.02
N GLY A 26 9.44 -11.54 0.14
CA GLY A 26 9.29 -12.96 0.43
C GLY A 26 7.84 -13.40 0.43
N GLU A 27 7.60 -14.60 -0.10
CA GLU A 27 6.28 -15.21 -0.03
C GLU A 27 5.98 -15.66 1.41
N VAL A 28 4.73 -15.51 1.81
CA VAL A 28 4.22 -16.02 3.08
C VAL A 28 3.69 -17.43 2.87
N GLU A 29 3.97 -18.34 3.80
CA GLU A 29 3.39 -19.68 3.74
C GLU A 29 1.86 -19.60 3.69
N ALA A 30 1.28 -20.29 2.70
CA ALA A 30 -0.15 -20.28 2.49
C ALA A 30 -0.86 -20.99 3.65
N ASN A 31 -1.46 -20.22 4.56
CA ASN A 31 -2.37 -20.73 5.57
C ASN A 31 -3.76 -20.08 5.41
N GLN A 32 -4.76 -20.69 6.05
CA GLN A 32 -6.15 -20.22 5.95
C GLN A 32 -6.33 -18.82 6.55
N GLU A 33 -5.60 -18.50 7.61
CA GLU A 33 -5.66 -17.21 8.29
C GLU A 33 -5.16 -16.07 7.39
N PHE A 34 -4.04 -16.28 6.70
CA PHE A 34 -3.47 -15.29 5.78
C PHE A 34 -4.33 -15.09 4.54
N GLN A 35 -4.90 -16.17 4.01
CA GLN A 35 -5.85 -16.08 2.91
C GLN A 35 -7.12 -15.31 3.32
N ALA A 36 -7.66 -15.59 4.51
CA ALA A 36 -8.83 -14.89 5.02
C ALA A 36 -8.55 -13.40 5.23
N PHE A 37 -7.35 -13.04 5.71
CA PHE A 37 -6.90 -11.66 5.83
C PHE A 37 -6.87 -10.95 4.48
N GLU A 38 -6.20 -11.54 3.47
CA GLU A 38 -6.13 -10.95 2.14
C GLU A 38 -7.51 -10.76 1.51
N VAL A 39 -8.40 -11.74 1.63
CA VAL A 39 -9.77 -11.65 1.11
C VAL A 39 -10.51 -10.48 1.75
N LYS A 40 -10.49 -10.36 3.07
CA LYS A 40 -11.17 -9.26 3.80
C LYS A 40 -10.58 -7.90 3.45
N ALA A 41 -9.26 -7.77 3.43
CA ALA A 41 -8.61 -6.51 3.08
C ALA A 41 -8.92 -6.11 1.62
N ASN A 42 -8.93 -7.07 0.70
CA ASN A 42 -9.32 -6.83 -0.70
C ASN A 42 -10.78 -6.37 -0.83
N GLU A 43 -11.71 -6.95 -0.06
CA GLU A 43 -13.12 -6.54 -0.06
C GLU A 43 -13.28 -5.08 0.40
N LEU A 44 -12.56 -4.67 1.45
CA LEU A 44 -12.61 -3.32 1.99
C LEU A 44 -12.07 -2.26 1.01
N LEU A 45 -11.01 -2.60 0.27
CA LEU A 45 -10.36 -1.67 -0.64
C LEU A 45 -10.76 -1.84 -2.11
N LYS A 46 -11.69 -2.76 -2.39
CA LYS A 46 -12.16 -3.04 -3.75
C LYS A 46 -12.64 -1.78 -4.50
N ARG A 47 -13.34 -0.88 -3.81
CA ARG A 47 -13.87 0.36 -4.41
C ARG A 47 -12.77 1.32 -4.88
N PHE A 48 -11.57 1.22 -4.31
CA PHE A 48 -10.40 2.01 -4.70
C PHE A 48 -9.54 1.31 -5.76
N GLY A 49 -9.94 0.11 -6.21
CA GLY A 49 -9.21 -0.66 -7.20
C GLY A 49 -7.84 -1.15 -6.69
N CYS A 50 -7.65 -1.20 -5.36
CA CYS A 50 -6.41 -1.60 -4.72
C CYS A 50 -6.44 -3.11 -4.41
N ILE A 51 -5.35 -3.81 -4.73
CA ILE A 51 -5.14 -5.21 -4.37
C ILE A 51 -4.33 -5.27 -3.08
N CYS A 52 -4.78 -6.09 -2.12
CA CYS A 52 -4.07 -6.34 -0.87
C CYS A 52 -3.30 -7.65 -0.94
N ARG A 53 -2.05 -7.64 -0.45
CA ARG A 53 -1.18 -8.79 -0.34
C ARG A 53 -0.51 -8.82 1.02
N LEU A 54 -0.19 -10.02 1.51
CA LEU A 54 0.62 -10.25 2.68
C LEU A 54 1.95 -10.84 2.25
N LYS A 55 3.07 -10.23 2.66
CA LYS A 55 4.42 -10.61 2.25
C LYS A 55 5.41 -10.37 3.39
N HIS A 56 6.57 -11.04 3.34
CA HIS A 56 7.71 -10.73 4.18
C HIS A 56 8.59 -9.69 3.53
N PHE A 57 8.92 -8.61 4.23
CA PHE A 57 9.89 -7.63 3.74
C PHE A 57 10.58 -6.86 4.86
N THR A 58 11.71 -6.26 4.55
CA THR A 58 12.49 -5.40 5.44
C THR A 58 12.47 -3.95 4.95
N PRO A 59 12.47 -2.97 5.86
CA PRO A 59 12.57 -3.08 7.33
C PRO A 59 11.26 -3.49 8.00
N VAL A 60 11.35 -4.22 9.11
CA VAL A 60 10.21 -4.82 9.83
C VAL A 60 9.29 -3.79 10.47
N ASP A 61 9.80 -2.61 10.79
CA ASP A 61 9.05 -1.49 11.36
C ASP A 61 8.06 -0.81 10.38
N ILE A 62 8.17 -1.12 9.08
CA ILE A 62 7.21 -0.66 8.08
C ILE A 62 6.05 -1.66 7.98
N PRO A 63 4.82 -1.28 8.39
CA PRO A 63 3.69 -2.19 8.38
C PRO A 63 3.13 -2.46 6.98
N VAL A 64 3.13 -1.45 6.11
CA VAL A 64 2.57 -1.55 4.76
C VAL A 64 3.36 -0.72 3.76
N ILE A 65 3.35 -1.18 2.51
CA ILE A 65 3.88 -0.43 1.36
C ILE A 65 2.82 -0.42 0.28
N PHE A 66 2.53 0.76 -0.26
CA PHE A 66 1.67 0.92 -1.43
C PHE A 66 2.54 1.10 -2.67
N VAL A 67 2.23 0.33 -3.70
CA VAL A 67 2.92 0.40 -4.99
C VAL A 67 1.88 0.52 -6.10
N ALA A 68 2.01 1.54 -6.92
CA ALA A 68 1.27 1.71 -8.15
C ALA A 68 2.23 2.17 -9.24
N GLU A 69 2.02 1.72 -10.47
CA GLU A 69 2.71 2.33 -11.61
C GLU A 69 2.19 3.75 -11.77
N GLU A 70 3.08 4.73 -11.68
CA GLU A 70 2.76 6.06 -12.17
C GLU A 70 2.42 5.92 -13.65
N LYS A 71 1.24 6.38 -14.05
CA LYS A 71 0.96 6.63 -15.45
C LYS A 71 1.95 7.72 -15.87
N GLU A 72 3.16 7.30 -16.29
CA GLU A 72 4.07 8.23 -16.95
C GLU A 72 3.25 8.92 -18.01
N ASN A 73 3.14 10.22 -17.84
CA ASN A 73 2.34 11.13 -18.64
C ASN A 73 2.27 10.66 -20.10
N ALA A 74 1.10 10.23 -20.53
CA ALA A 74 0.78 10.04 -21.95
C ALA A 74 1.13 11.30 -22.79
N ALA A 75 1.37 12.45 -22.14
CA ALA A 75 1.84 13.68 -22.74
C ALA A 75 3.28 13.63 -23.31
N LYS A 76 4.15 12.74 -22.81
CA LYS A 76 5.50 12.60 -23.39
C LYS A 76 5.53 11.68 -24.61
N SER A 77 4.55 10.77 -24.73
CA SER A 77 4.41 9.90 -25.91
C SER A 77 3.71 10.61 -27.09
N ALA A 78 2.99 11.70 -26.83
CA ALA A 78 2.29 12.46 -27.88
C ALA A 78 3.22 13.19 -28.87
N ASN A 79 4.49 13.33 -28.55
CA ASN A 79 5.47 14.00 -29.42
C ASN A 79 6.25 13.04 -30.34
N ASN A 80 5.90 11.77 -30.39
CA ASN A 80 6.50 10.83 -31.33
C ASN A 80 5.46 10.30 -32.33
N PRO A 81 5.27 10.94 -33.48
CA PRO A 81 4.27 10.54 -34.47
C PRO A 81 4.51 9.14 -35.05
N LEU A 82 5.72 8.60 -34.88
CA LEU A 82 6.06 7.26 -35.36
C LEU A 82 5.48 6.16 -34.45
N ALA A 83 5.33 6.42 -33.14
CA ALA A 83 4.76 5.48 -32.20
C ALA A 83 3.26 5.26 -32.42
N ALA A 84 2.57 6.28 -32.92
CA ALA A 84 1.13 6.20 -33.27
C ALA A 84 0.88 5.36 -34.52
N VAL A 85 1.84 5.28 -35.45
CA VAL A 85 1.71 4.55 -36.73
C VAL A 85 2.10 3.08 -36.58
N LEU A 86 3.03 2.75 -35.67
CA LEU A 86 3.52 1.39 -35.48
C LEU A 86 2.64 0.53 -34.57
N GLY A 87 1.51 1.09 -34.09
CA GLY A 87 0.57 0.33 -33.22
C GLY A 87 1.33 -0.35 -32.08
N ALA A 88 2.21 0.39 -31.40
CA ALA A 88 2.90 -0.12 -30.25
C ALA A 88 1.85 -0.54 -29.21
N VAL A 89 1.41 -1.77 -29.31
CA VAL A 89 0.73 -2.50 -28.24
C VAL A 89 1.78 -2.66 -27.15
N ASN A 90 2.00 -1.57 -26.40
CA ASN A 90 2.70 -1.68 -25.14
C ASN A 90 1.82 -2.52 -24.22
N THR A 91 1.93 -3.85 -24.37
CA THR A 91 1.52 -4.81 -23.35
C THR A 91 2.49 -4.75 -22.17
N THR A 92 2.77 -3.56 -21.65
CA THR A 92 3.26 -3.41 -20.31
C THR A 92 2.11 -3.90 -19.43
N LYS A 93 2.29 -5.06 -18.83
CA LYS A 93 1.40 -5.59 -17.80
C LYS A 93 1.27 -4.49 -16.75
N GLN A 94 0.19 -3.70 -16.82
CA GLN A 94 -0.05 -2.67 -15.82
C GLN A 94 -0.21 -3.39 -14.48
N ILE A 95 0.69 -3.10 -13.55
CA ILE A 95 0.59 -3.61 -12.19
C ILE A 95 -0.57 -2.84 -11.54
N PRO A 96 -1.61 -3.54 -11.09
CA PRO A 96 -2.69 -2.89 -10.37
C PRO A 96 -2.13 -2.27 -9.08
N PRO A 97 -2.69 -1.15 -8.61
CA PRO A 97 -2.35 -0.58 -7.32
C PRO A 97 -2.38 -1.66 -6.25
N THR A 98 -1.27 -1.85 -5.56
CA THR A 98 -1.10 -2.96 -4.62
C THR A 98 -0.66 -2.43 -3.27
N LEU A 99 -1.42 -2.77 -2.21
CA LEU A 99 -1.07 -2.54 -0.81
C LEU A 99 -0.49 -3.85 -0.25
N THR A 100 0.79 -3.84 0.08
CA THR A 100 1.47 -5.00 0.65
C THR A 100 1.65 -4.82 2.14
N PHE A 101 1.07 -5.72 2.92
CA PHE A 101 1.22 -5.79 4.38
C PHE A 101 2.46 -6.61 4.71
N ASN A 102 3.22 -6.16 5.71
CA ASN A 102 4.42 -6.84 6.18
C ASN A 102 4.06 -7.88 7.24
N ALA A 103 4.15 -9.15 6.91
CA ALA A 103 3.85 -10.24 7.83
C ALA A 103 4.79 -10.28 9.05
N ASP A 104 5.97 -9.67 8.97
CA ASP A 104 6.94 -9.60 10.07
C ASP A 104 6.72 -8.41 11.01
N ASN A 105 5.81 -7.50 10.65
CA ASN A 105 5.52 -6.32 11.45
C ASN A 105 4.54 -6.64 12.58
N GLU A 106 4.86 -6.20 13.82
CA GLU A 106 4.05 -6.48 15.03
C GLU A 106 2.59 -5.97 14.89
N MET A 107 2.39 -4.79 14.29
CA MET A 107 1.04 -4.26 14.08
C MET A 107 0.23 -5.14 13.11
N VAL A 108 0.86 -5.65 12.05
CA VAL A 108 0.20 -6.54 11.09
C VAL A 108 -0.10 -7.90 11.72
N GLN A 109 0.80 -8.44 12.54
CA GLN A 109 0.54 -9.66 13.32
C GLN A 109 -0.64 -9.48 14.29
N THR A 110 -0.71 -8.34 14.96
CA THR A 110 -1.87 -8.00 15.81
C THR A 110 -3.14 -7.89 14.96
N LEU A 111 -3.05 -7.28 13.79
CA LEU A 111 -4.18 -7.15 12.86
C LEU A 111 -4.69 -8.51 12.36
N LEU A 112 -3.81 -9.47 12.15
CA LEU A 112 -4.19 -10.86 11.85
C LEU A 112 -5.02 -11.48 12.98
N GLN A 113 -4.64 -11.26 14.23
CA GLN A 113 -5.38 -11.79 15.39
C GLN A 113 -6.78 -11.19 15.55
N ILE A 114 -6.95 -9.91 15.23
CA ILE A 114 -8.23 -9.19 15.37
C ILE A 114 -9.11 -9.23 14.11
N GLN A 115 -8.72 -9.96 13.08
CA GLN A 115 -9.50 -10.02 11.83
C GLN A 115 -10.94 -10.54 12.02
N GLY A 116 -11.26 -11.15 13.18
CA GLY A 116 -12.61 -11.49 13.60
C GLY A 116 -13.46 -10.29 14.00
N ASP A 117 -12.86 -9.20 14.50
CA ASP A 117 -13.52 -7.92 14.77
C ASP A 117 -13.58 -7.08 13.49
N ASN A 118 -14.68 -7.19 12.78
CA ASN A 118 -14.85 -6.56 11.48
C ASN A 118 -14.70 -5.03 11.52
N LYS A 119 -15.11 -4.36 12.63
CA LYS A 119 -15.04 -2.89 12.71
C LYS A 119 -13.62 -2.42 12.98
N LEU A 120 -12.96 -2.99 13.99
CA LEU A 120 -11.58 -2.61 14.33
C LEU A 120 -10.63 -2.92 13.18
N PHE A 121 -10.72 -4.11 12.60
CA PHE A 121 -9.97 -4.53 11.43
C PHE A 121 -10.17 -3.55 10.26
N GLN A 122 -11.42 -3.20 9.95
CA GLN A 122 -11.77 -2.28 8.89
C GLN A 122 -11.11 -0.91 9.08
N HIS A 123 -11.24 -0.32 10.28
CA HIS A 123 -10.68 1.01 10.55
C HIS A 123 -9.15 1.02 10.42
N VAL A 124 -8.47 -0.02 10.94
CA VAL A 124 -7.01 -0.11 10.84
C VAL A 124 -6.56 -0.26 9.38
N VAL A 125 -7.22 -1.13 8.59
CA VAL A 125 -6.90 -1.31 7.17
C VAL A 125 -7.08 0.01 6.38
N HIS A 126 -8.16 0.75 6.63
CA HIS A 126 -8.40 2.04 5.98
C HIS A 126 -7.34 3.07 6.31
N ILE A 127 -6.93 3.15 7.59
CA ILE A 127 -5.87 4.07 8.03
C ILE A 127 -4.55 3.71 7.37
N LEU A 128 -4.15 2.43 7.41
CA LEU A 128 -2.90 1.98 6.81
C LEU A 128 -2.87 2.21 5.30
N TYR A 129 -4.00 2.02 4.61
CA TYR A 129 -4.12 2.31 3.18
C TYR A 129 -3.82 3.78 2.88
N VAL A 130 -4.57 4.70 3.48
CA VAL A 130 -4.41 6.13 3.18
C VAL A 130 -3.07 6.65 3.68
N GLN A 131 -2.59 6.18 4.83
CA GLN A 131 -1.26 6.52 5.34
C GLN A 131 -0.16 6.10 4.36
N SER A 132 -0.27 4.93 3.74
CA SER A 132 0.71 4.46 2.75
C SER A 132 0.69 5.29 1.47
N LEU A 133 -0.48 5.77 1.03
CA LEU A 133 -0.60 6.73 -0.07
C LEU A 133 0.14 8.03 0.25
N LEU A 134 -0.11 8.60 1.43
CA LEU A 134 0.52 9.84 1.87
C LEU A 134 2.04 9.71 1.99
N GLN A 135 2.53 8.61 2.57
CA GLN A 135 3.95 8.34 2.70
C GLN A 135 4.63 8.15 1.33
N GLY A 136 3.95 7.44 0.42
CA GLY A 136 4.41 7.23 -0.96
C GLY A 136 4.26 8.45 -1.87
N LYS A 137 3.66 9.56 -1.36
CA LYS A 137 3.33 10.77 -2.13
C LYS A 137 2.39 10.52 -3.31
N TYR A 138 1.56 9.50 -3.20
CA TYR A 138 0.47 9.28 -4.15
C TYR A 138 -0.67 10.28 -3.91
N PRO A 139 -1.41 10.64 -4.96
CA PRO A 139 -2.56 11.52 -4.82
C PRO A 139 -3.64 10.84 -3.96
N VAL A 140 -4.19 11.58 -3.00
CA VAL A 140 -5.30 11.14 -2.15
C VAL A 140 -6.52 11.97 -2.51
N ASN A 141 -7.62 11.33 -2.82
CA ASN A 141 -8.88 12.00 -3.14
C ASN A 141 -9.71 12.30 -1.87
N SER A 142 -10.82 13.05 -2.03
CA SER A 142 -11.66 13.46 -0.91
C SER A 142 -12.31 12.27 -0.20
N GLU A 143 -12.73 11.24 -0.94
CA GLU A 143 -13.36 10.04 -0.37
C GLU A 143 -12.36 9.24 0.49
N GLU A 144 -11.14 9.10 0.04
CA GLU A 144 -10.07 8.45 0.79
C GLU A 144 -9.72 9.23 2.07
N MET A 145 -9.70 10.57 1.98
CA MET A 145 -9.44 11.41 3.14
C MET A 145 -10.60 11.37 4.16
N GLU A 146 -11.84 11.36 3.72
CA GLU A 146 -13.01 11.17 4.58
C GLU A 146 -12.97 9.80 5.28
N LEU A 147 -12.63 8.75 4.53
CA LEU A 147 -12.46 7.40 5.06
C LEU A 147 -11.39 7.35 6.17
N PHE A 148 -10.24 8.00 5.93
CA PHE A 148 -9.16 8.09 6.90
C PHE A 148 -9.61 8.80 8.18
N ASN A 149 -10.20 9.99 8.05
CA ASN A 149 -10.66 10.79 9.18
C ASN A 149 -11.73 10.09 9.99
N HIS A 150 -12.71 9.45 9.30
CA HIS A 150 -13.75 8.68 9.97
C HIS A 150 -13.14 7.50 10.75
N SER A 151 -12.29 6.69 10.12
CA SER A 151 -11.66 5.53 10.75
C SER A 151 -10.79 5.92 11.94
N LEU A 152 -10.04 7.01 11.83
CA LEU A 152 -9.23 7.53 12.92
C LEU A 152 -10.09 8.02 14.09
N SER A 153 -11.16 8.76 13.81
CA SER A 153 -12.09 9.25 14.83
C SER A 153 -12.76 8.10 15.60
N GLU A 154 -13.21 7.06 14.90
CA GLU A 154 -13.82 5.89 15.51
C GLU A 154 -12.85 5.16 16.45
N LEU A 155 -11.60 4.94 16.02
CA LEU A 155 -10.58 4.32 16.88
C LEU A 155 -10.25 5.15 18.10
N MET A 156 -10.11 6.47 17.95
CA MET A 156 -9.84 7.38 19.06
C MET A 156 -11.00 7.37 20.07
N THR A 157 -12.24 7.46 19.58
CA THR A 157 -13.44 7.43 20.44
C THR A 157 -13.55 6.11 21.18
N SER A 158 -13.32 4.97 20.51
CA SER A 158 -13.32 3.66 21.14
C SER A 158 -12.31 3.57 22.28
N LYS A 159 -11.05 4.03 22.04
CA LYS A 159 -10.01 4.01 23.06
C LYS A 159 -10.28 4.95 24.24
N MET A 160 -10.87 6.10 23.98
CA MET A 160 -11.30 7.02 25.05
C MET A 160 -12.38 6.41 25.91
N ASN A 161 -13.36 5.72 25.31
CA ASN A 161 -14.42 5.03 26.05
C ASN A 161 -13.88 3.85 26.87
N ASP A 162 -12.95 3.04 26.31
CA ASP A 162 -12.28 1.98 27.05
C ASP A 162 -11.58 2.52 28.30
N PHE A 163 -10.90 3.66 28.18
CA PHE A 163 -10.23 4.30 29.31
C PHE A 163 -11.21 4.82 30.38
N ILE A 164 -12.31 5.43 29.97
CA ILE A 164 -13.37 5.90 30.91
C ILE A 164 -13.98 4.71 31.66
N ASN A 165 -14.25 3.61 30.96
CA ASN A 165 -14.81 2.38 31.57
C ASN A 165 -13.81 1.72 32.53
N PHE A 166 -12.52 1.85 32.31
CA PHE A 166 -11.49 1.35 33.21
C PHE A 166 -11.39 2.17 34.51
N LEU A 167 -11.74 3.45 34.48
CA LEU A 167 -11.69 4.35 35.64
C LEU A 167 -12.93 4.24 36.55
N ASN A 168 -14.03 3.62 36.08
CA ASN A 168 -15.27 3.43 36.83
C ASN A 168 -15.36 2.00 37.41
#